data_2125bc25de1d1b3f456b0524d1eee6fc
#
_entry.id   2125bc25de1d1b3f456b0524d1eee6fc
#
_cell.length_a   1.000
_cell.length_b   1.000
_cell.length_c   1.000
_cell.angle_alpha   90.00
_cell.angle_beta   90.00
_cell.angle_gamma   90.00
#
_symmetry.space_group_name_H-M   'P 1'
#
loop_
_entity.id
_entity.type
_entity.pdbx_description
1 polymer ?
#
loop_
_entity_poly.entity_id
_entity_poly.type
_entity_poly.pdbx_seq_one_letter_code
_entity_poly.pdbx_strand_id
1 'polypeptide(L)'
;VPGNAVQLAAGTKVEQYLTLGKGEQVVALVPLTDGPPLALGTAQGIVKRVAASELGTKPEIEIIALRDGDRVVGAAPASDAAELVFIADDAQLLRFDASSVRPQGRSAGGMAGIRLSDGAHVIAFAVVGGSAFDAVVVTVAGSTAALAGTDAGSAKVSAFTEFPAKGRATGGVRAQRLLRGEDALTLAWVGSDPRAVGTDGSVRTLPEPGAKRDASGQPLDAVVVAIGTAIR
;
A
#
# COMPACT_ATOMS: atom_id res chain seq x y z
N VAL A 1 -18.12 -12.96 4.11
CA VAL A 1 -18.44 -13.41 2.73
C VAL A 1 -18.68 -14.90 2.79
N PRO A 2 -19.84 -15.42 2.36
CA PRO A 2 -20.09 -16.86 2.34
C PRO A 2 -19.04 -17.55 1.48
N GLY A 3 -18.32 -18.53 2.03
CA GLY A 3 -17.25 -19.26 1.34
C GLY A 3 -17.70 -20.15 0.17
N ASN A 4 -19.01 -20.21 -0.11
CA ASN A 4 -19.62 -20.95 -1.19
C ASN A 4 -20.11 -20.10 -2.37
N ALA A 5 -19.80 -18.81 -2.38
CA ALA A 5 -20.14 -17.94 -3.52
C ALA A 5 -19.14 -18.17 -4.66
N VAL A 6 -19.34 -19.23 -5.42
CA VAL A 6 -18.45 -19.65 -6.52
C VAL A 6 -18.76 -18.93 -7.84
N GLN A 7 -19.83 -18.13 -7.90
CA GLN A 7 -20.18 -17.41 -9.12
C GLN A 7 -19.69 -15.96 -9.02
N LEU A 8 -19.04 -15.47 -10.08
CA LEU A 8 -18.75 -14.06 -10.32
C LEU A 8 -20.07 -13.32 -10.58
N ALA A 9 -20.87 -13.17 -9.54
CA ALA A 9 -22.01 -12.29 -9.52
C ALA A 9 -21.56 -10.88 -9.16
N ALA A 10 -22.44 -9.89 -9.25
CA ALA A 10 -22.17 -8.49 -8.89
C ALA A 10 -21.72 -8.29 -7.43
N GLY A 11 -21.65 -9.37 -6.64
CA GLY A 11 -21.27 -9.36 -5.24
C GLY A 11 -22.34 -8.69 -4.36
N THR A 12 -22.09 -8.69 -3.07
CA THR A 12 -22.89 -7.96 -2.08
C THR A 12 -22.17 -6.65 -1.76
N LYS A 13 -22.90 -5.54 -1.78
CA LYS A 13 -22.33 -4.22 -1.45
C LYS A 13 -21.80 -4.22 -0.02
N VAL A 14 -20.64 -3.62 0.19
CA VAL A 14 -19.99 -3.55 1.51
C VAL A 14 -20.86 -2.87 2.57
N GLU A 15 -21.70 -1.93 2.17
CA GLU A 15 -22.64 -1.22 3.03
C GLU A 15 -23.73 -2.13 3.64
N GLN A 16 -23.89 -3.35 3.14
CA GLN A 16 -24.77 -4.35 3.77
C GLN A 16 -24.11 -5.01 4.99
N TYR A 17 -22.80 -4.92 5.14
CA TYR A 17 -22.03 -5.49 6.25
C TYR A 17 -21.46 -4.43 7.18
N LEU A 18 -21.16 -3.24 6.65
CA LEU A 18 -20.48 -2.17 7.38
C LEU A 18 -21.25 -0.87 7.22
N THR A 19 -21.39 -0.12 8.31
CA THR A 19 -21.86 1.26 8.26
C THR A 19 -20.69 2.17 7.96
N LEU A 20 -20.55 2.59 6.69
CA LEU A 20 -19.49 3.52 6.29
C LEU A 20 -20.01 4.96 6.35
N GLY A 21 -19.24 5.84 6.97
CA GLY A 21 -19.45 7.28 6.94
C GLY A 21 -19.14 7.87 5.54
N LYS A 22 -19.53 9.12 5.34
CA LYS A 22 -19.25 9.83 4.08
C LYS A 22 -17.74 9.95 3.86
N GLY A 23 -17.25 9.37 2.75
CA GLY A 23 -15.82 9.39 2.39
C GLY A 23 -14.98 8.29 3.04
N GLU A 24 -15.57 7.45 3.90
CA GLU A 24 -14.88 6.26 4.41
C GLU A 24 -14.74 5.19 3.33
N GLN A 25 -13.63 4.47 3.37
CA GLN A 25 -13.30 3.42 2.41
C GLN A 25 -12.71 2.21 3.12
N VAL A 26 -13.00 1.02 2.60
CA VAL A 26 -12.33 -0.21 3.05
C VAL A 26 -10.94 -0.23 2.45
N VAL A 27 -9.89 -0.17 3.28
CA VAL A 27 -8.47 -0.17 2.84
C VAL A 27 -7.80 -1.52 2.97
N ALA A 28 -8.31 -2.41 3.82
CA ALA A 28 -7.75 -3.76 3.99
C ALA A 28 -8.80 -4.72 4.54
N LEU A 29 -8.62 -5.99 4.24
CA LEU A 29 -9.34 -7.11 4.83
C LEU A 29 -8.32 -8.03 5.46
N VAL A 30 -8.44 -8.26 6.78
CA VAL A 30 -7.49 -9.08 7.54
C VAL A 30 -8.23 -10.10 8.40
N PRO A 31 -7.70 -11.32 8.60
CA PRO A 31 -8.30 -12.27 9.52
C PRO A 31 -8.12 -11.77 10.97
N LEU A 32 -9.18 -11.90 11.77
CA LEU A 32 -9.12 -11.70 13.22
C LEU A 32 -8.76 -13.03 13.89
N THR A 33 -7.48 -13.34 13.92
CA THR A 33 -6.94 -14.54 14.58
C THR A 33 -5.88 -14.14 15.59
N ASP A 34 -5.63 -15.00 16.56
CA ASP A 34 -4.44 -14.87 17.38
C ASP A 34 -3.22 -14.97 16.47
N GLY A 35 -2.47 -13.89 16.36
CA GLY A 35 -1.38 -13.79 15.39
C GLY A 35 -0.51 -12.56 15.62
N PRO A 36 0.32 -12.22 14.62
CA PRO A 36 1.17 -11.06 14.71
C PRO A 36 0.35 -9.76 14.82
N PRO A 37 0.91 -8.71 15.43
CA PRO A 37 0.25 -7.41 15.50
C PRO A 37 -0.19 -6.91 14.12
N LEU A 38 -1.32 -6.21 14.07
CA LEU A 38 -1.76 -5.50 12.88
C LEU A 38 -0.92 -4.23 12.71
N ALA A 39 -0.17 -4.13 11.62
CA ALA A 39 0.52 -2.92 11.23
C ALA A 39 -0.34 -2.11 10.27
N LEU A 40 -0.31 -0.79 10.41
CA LEU A 40 -0.97 0.16 9.52
C LEU A 40 -0.07 1.37 9.27
N GLY A 41 -0.21 1.93 8.07
CA GLY A 41 0.47 3.15 7.64
C GLY A 41 -0.54 4.20 7.20
N THR A 42 -0.21 5.47 7.42
CA THR A 42 -1.07 6.59 7.07
C THR A 42 -0.50 7.45 5.95
N ALA A 43 -1.36 8.25 5.32
CA ALA A 43 -0.98 9.17 4.24
C ALA A 43 0.04 10.23 4.69
N GLN A 44 0.02 10.63 5.97
CA GLN A 44 1.01 11.56 6.53
C GLN A 44 2.28 10.85 7.05
N GLY A 45 2.48 9.56 6.71
CA GLY A 45 3.71 8.85 7.01
C GLY A 45 3.82 8.31 8.44
N ILE A 46 2.72 8.17 9.15
CA ILE A 46 2.66 7.56 10.47
C ILE A 46 2.57 6.03 10.32
N VAL A 47 3.23 5.32 11.22
CA VAL A 47 3.14 3.87 11.35
C VAL A 47 2.64 3.50 12.73
N LYS A 48 1.80 2.46 12.81
CA LYS A 48 1.35 1.89 14.06
C LYS A 48 1.28 0.37 13.96
N ARG A 49 1.60 -0.31 15.05
CA ARG A 49 1.27 -1.72 15.24
C ARG A 49 0.34 -1.85 16.44
N VAL A 50 -0.69 -2.69 16.31
CA VAL A 50 -1.68 -2.97 17.35
C VAL A 50 -1.67 -4.46 17.62
N ALA A 51 -1.51 -4.87 18.88
CA ALA A 51 -1.56 -6.29 19.23
C ALA A 51 -2.93 -6.88 18.92
N ALA A 52 -2.99 -8.14 18.49
CA ALA A 52 -4.25 -8.83 18.19
C ALA A 52 -5.23 -8.81 19.38
N SER A 53 -4.72 -8.94 20.60
CA SER A 53 -5.51 -8.86 21.84
C SER A 53 -6.20 -7.50 22.05
N GLU A 54 -5.70 -6.43 21.47
CA GLU A 54 -6.28 -5.09 21.53
C GLU A 54 -7.44 -4.89 20.55
N LEU A 55 -7.57 -5.74 19.53
CA LEU A 55 -8.60 -5.62 18.51
C LEU A 55 -10.00 -5.97 19.04
N GLY A 56 -10.07 -6.78 20.13
CA GLY A 56 -11.33 -7.06 20.82
C GLY A 56 -12.39 -7.75 19.96
N THR A 57 -13.60 -7.91 20.53
CA THR A 57 -14.73 -8.59 19.88
C THR A 57 -15.87 -7.65 19.47
N LYS A 58 -15.71 -6.34 19.68
CA LYS A 58 -16.73 -5.37 19.29
C LYS A 58 -16.83 -5.27 17.77
N PRO A 59 -18.01 -5.09 17.19
CA PRO A 59 -18.20 -5.00 15.73
C PRO A 59 -17.49 -3.79 15.10
N GLU A 60 -17.31 -2.71 15.86
CA GLU A 60 -16.62 -1.50 15.40
C GLU A 60 -15.70 -1.01 16.53
N ILE A 61 -14.44 -0.78 16.18
CA ILE A 61 -13.45 -0.24 17.11
C ILE A 61 -12.52 0.74 16.37
N GLU A 62 -12.21 1.83 17.03
CA GLU A 62 -11.13 2.70 16.62
C GLU A 62 -9.78 2.10 17.05
N ILE A 63 -8.84 1.98 16.11
CA ILE A 63 -7.53 1.37 16.35
C ILE A 63 -6.36 2.34 16.17
N ILE A 64 -6.62 3.57 15.77
CA ILE A 64 -5.64 4.64 15.65
C ILE A 64 -6.32 6.01 15.83
N ALA A 65 -5.72 6.89 16.63
CA ALA A 65 -6.10 8.30 16.64
C ALA A 65 -5.39 9.02 15.49
N LEU A 66 -6.11 9.26 14.39
CA LEU A 66 -5.58 9.97 13.23
C LEU A 66 -5.44 11.47 13.52
N ARG A 67 -4.46 12.10 12.88
CA ARG A 67 -4.34 13.57 12.85
C ARG A 67 -5.33 14.16 11.85
N ASP A 68 -5.58 15.45 11.97
CA ASP A 68 -6.44 16.17 11.03
C ASP A 68 -5.97 15.99 9.59
N GLY A 69 -6.89 15.60 8.71
CA GLY A 69 -6.62 15.36 7.29
C GLY A 69 -5.81 14.11 6.98
N ASP A 70 -5.44 13.29 7.99
CA ASP A 70 -4.73 12.02 7.75
C ASP A 70 -5.72 10.88 7.49
N ARG A 71 -5.25 9.84 6.82
CA ARG A 71 -6.02 8.61 6.56
C ARG A 71 -5.10 7.39 6.53
N VAL A 72 -5.63 6.23 6.87
CA VAL A 72 -4.93 4.96 6.67
C VAL A 72 -4.85 4.66 5.18
N VAL A 73 -3.68 4.24 4.70
CA VAL A 73 -3.44 3.88 3.28
C VAL A 73 -3.19 2.39 3.09
N GLY A 74 -3.01 1.66 4.17
CA GLY A 74 -2.87 0.21 4.14
C GLY A 74 -2.72 -0.37 5.54
N ALA A 75 -3.11 -1.65 5.69
CA ALA A 75 -2.96 -2.40 6.92
C ALA A 75 -2.78 -3.89 6.62
N ALA A 76 -1.89 -4.55 7.36
CA ALA A 76 -1.69 -6.00 7.27
C ALA A 76 -1.05 -6.52 8.56
N PRO A 77 -1.21 -7.82 8.89
CA PRO A 77 -0.49 -8.45 10.00
C PRO A 77 1.03 -8.40 9.75
N ALA A 78 1.80 -8.02 10.78
CA ALA A 78 3.25 -7.89 10.70
C ALA A 78 3.93 -8.50 11.92
N SER A 79 4.63 -9.61 11.73
CA SER A 79 5.54 -10.16 12.74
C SER A 79 6.78 -9.25 12.90
N ASP A 80 7.56 -9.45 13.94
CA ASP A 80 8.81 -8.69 14.14
C ASP A 80 9.85 -8.95 13.04
N ALA A 81 9.77 -10.11 12.37
CA ALA A 81 10.63 -10.49 11.25
C ALA A 81 10.16 -9.96 9.89
N ALA A 82 9.02 -9.25 9.84
CA ALA A 82 8.52 -8.64 8.62
C ALA A 82 9.15 -7.26 8.40
N GLU A 83 9.09 -6.81 7.14
CA GLU A 83 9.46 -5.45 6.77
C GLU A 83 8.19 -4.62 6.50
N LEU A 84 8.21 -3.37 6.97
CA LEU A 84 7.19 -2.37 6.69
C LEU A 84 7.69 -1.46 5.57
N VAL A 85 6.82 -1.20 4.59
CA VAL A 85 7.17 -0.46 3.38
C VAL A 85 6.21 0.70 3.21
N PHE A 86 6.77 1.89 3.00
CA PHE A 86 6.08 3.11 2.63
C PHE A 86 6.49 3.53 1.24
N ILE A 87 5.53 3.91 0.40
CA ILE A 87 5.79 4.54 -0.90
C ILE A 87 4.98 5.82 -0.97
N ALA A 88 5.67 6.93 -1.25
CA ALA A 88 5.08 8.25 -1.37
C ALA A 88 4.93 8.68 -2.84
N ASP A 89 4.02 9.62 -3.09
CA ASP A 89 3.73 10.17 -4.42
C ASP A 89 4.92 10.90 -5.06
N ASP A 90 5.85 11.44 -4.24
CA ASP A 90 7.12 12.01 -4.68
C ASP A 90 8.18 10.95 -5.08
N ALA A 91 7.73 9.72 -5.30
CA ALA A 91 8.53 8.56 -5.69
C ALA A 91 9.61 8.16 -4.67
N GLN A 92 9.41 8.41 -3.39
CA GLN A 92 10.26 7.89 -2.32
C GLN A 92 9.69 6.58 -1.77
N LEU A 93 10.58 5.60 -1.54
CA LEU A 93 10.26 4.35 -0.87
C LEU A 93 11.13 4.19 0.37
N LEU A 94 10.52 3.90 1.49
CA LEU A 94 11.21 3.52 2.72
C LEU A 94 10.76 2.12 3.15
N ARG A 95 11.71 1.23 3.42
CA ARG A 95 11.47 -0.04 4.09
C ARG A 95 12.35 -0.17 5.33
N PHE A 96 11.80 -0.79 6.38
CA PHE A 96 12.46 -1.01 7.66
C PHE A 96 11.81 -2.17 8.43
N ASP A 97 12.53 -2.74 9.39
CA ASP A 97 12.06 -3.86 10.20
C ASP A 97 10.84 -3.49 11.04
N ALA A 98 9.82 -4.35 11.04
CA ALA A 98 8.61 -4.17 11.83
C ALA A 98 8.92 -4.14 13.35
N SER A 99 9.98 -4.82 13.80
CA SER A 99 10.46 -4.80 15.19
C SER A 99 10.81 -3.40 15.71
N SER A 100 11.14 -2.45 14.81
CA SER A 100 11.39 -1.05 15.16
C SER A 100 10.12 -0.27 15.55
N VAL A 101 8.94 -0.88 15.35
CA VAL A 101 7.63 -0.31 15.70
C VAL A 101 7.01 -1.17 16.80
N ARG A 102 7.19 -0.78 18.05
CA ARG A 102 6.54 -1.49 19.17
C ARG A 102 5.02 -1.43 19.04
N PRO A 103 4.28 -2.51 19.36
CA PRO A 103 2.82 -2.47 19.46
C PRO A 103 2.35 -1.40 20.45
N GLN A 104 1.26 -0.73 20.13
CA GLN A 104 0.65 0.32 20.94
C GLN A 104 -0.83 0.02 21.16
N GLY A 105 -1.39 0.52 22.25
CA GLY A 105 -2.82 0.46 22.53
C GLY A 105 -3.64 1.24 21.47
N ARG A 106 -4.93 0.94 21.37
CA ARG A 106 -5.85 1.45 20.33
C ARG A 106 -5.87 2.96 20.21
N SER A 107 -5.94 3.68 21.33
CA SER A 107 -6.03 5.16 21.36
C SER A 107 -4.76 5.91 20.98
N ALA A 108 -3.63 5.20 20.78
CA ALA A 108 -2.39 5.86 20.39
C ALA A 108 -2.42 6.30 18.92
N GLY A 109 -1.79 7.42 18.59
CA GLY A 109 -1.69 7.97 17.24
C GLY A 109 -0.57 7.39 16.37
N GLY A 110 0.14 6.35 16.85
CA GLY A 110 1.28 5.78 16.13
C GLY A 110 2.59 6.57 16.35
N MET A 111 3.55 6.34 15.46
CA MET A 111 4.86 7.00 15.48
C MET A 111 5.31 7.31 14.05
N ALA A 112 6.32 8.17 13.90
CA ALA A 112 6.85 8.52 12.58
C ALA A 112 7.33 7.26 11.84
N GLY A 113 6.78 6.98 10.68
CA GLY A 113 7.17 5.90 9.77
C GLY A 113 8.18 6.39 8.75
N ILE A 114 7.73 7.19 7.80
CA ILE A 114 8.56 7.84 6.78
C ILE A 114 8.57 9.37 7.00
N ARG A 115 9.69 10.01 6.71
CA ARG A 115 9.77 11.47 6.61
C ARG A 115 9.47 11.87 5.18
N LEU A 116 8.36 12.56 4.98
CA LEU A 116 7.90 13.06 3.70
C LEU A 116 8.54 14.41 3.35
N SER A 117 8.64 14.68 2.05
CA SER A 117 8.91 16.02 1.53
C SER A 117 7.66 16.91 1.72
N ASP A 118 7.81 18.21 1.62
CA ASP A 118 6.69 19.16 1.72
C ASP A 118 5.65 18.86 0.63
N GLY A 119 4.40 18.71 1.04
CA GLY A 119 3.29 18.40 0.14
C GLY A 119 3.19 16.95 -0.33
N ALA A 120 4.16 16.09 -0.02
CA ALA A 120 4.10 14.69 -0.39
C ALA A 120 3.23 13.85 0.56
N HIS A 121 2.62 12.79 0.03
CA HIS A 121 1.77 11.87 0.78
C HIS A 121 2.15 10.42 0.49
N VAL A 122 1.99 9.56 1.47
CA VAL A 122 2.08 8.12 1.26
C VAL A 122 0.86 7.65 0.47
N ILE A 123 1.11 6.93 -0.61
CA ILE A 123 0.08 6.34 -1.48
C ILE A 123 -0.03 4.83 -1.30
N ALA A 124 1.00 4.17 -0.76
CA ALA A 124 0.97 2.75 -0.47
C ALA A 124 1.72 2.42 0.82
N PHE A 125 1.13 1.53 1.61
CA PHE A 125 1.77 0.88 2.75
C PHE A 125 1.62 -0.63 2.60
N ALA A 126 2.71 -1.36 2.77
CA ALA A 126 2.73 -2.81 2.65
C ALA A 126 3.55 -3.45 3.77
N VAL A 127 3.26 -4.72 4.03
CA VAL A 127 4.03 -5.60 4.90
C VAL A 127 4.60 -6.72 4.06
N VAL A 128 5.91 -6.87 4.07
CA VAL A 128 6.62 -7.95 3.38
C VAL A 128 7.16 -8.90 4.44
N GLY A 129 6.64 -10.14 4.46
CA GLY A 129 7.05 -11.20 5.38
C GLY A 129 7.64 -12.39 4.62
N GLY A 130 8.26 -13.30 5.34
CA GLY A 130 8.82 -14.52 4.75
C GLY A 130 10.04 -14.28 3.84
N SER A 131 10.14 -15.02 2.74
CA SER A 131 11.21 -14.80 1.77
C SER A 131 10.86 -13.57 0.91
N ALA A 132 11.46 -12.44 1.21
CA ALA A 132 11.33 -11.21 0.42
C ALA A 132 11.93 -11.34 -1.02
N PHE A 133 12.50 -12.50 -1.35
CA PHE A 133 13.21 -12.73 -2.61
C PHE A 133 12.30 -12.67 -3.85
N ASP A 134 11.04 -13.09 -3.70
CA ASP A 134 10.07 -13.09 -4.81
C ASP A 134 9.19 -11.82 -4.83
N ALA A 135 9.38 -10.92 -3.86
CA ALA A 135 8.62 -9.68 -3.83
C ALA A 135 9.16 -8.67 -4.86
N VAL A 136 8.23 -7.96 -5.48
CA VAL A 136 8.50 -6.85 -6.38
C VAL A 136 7.81 -5.59 -5.91
N VAL A 137 8.35 -4.46 -6.31
CA VAL A 137 7.75 -3.14 -6.17
C VAL A 137 7.25 -2.72 -7.54
N VAL A 138 5.97 -2.46 -7.65
CA VAL A 138 5.35 -1.88 -8.84
C VAL A 138 5.04 -0.42 -8.54
N THR A 139 5.47 0.47 -9.42
CA THR A 139 5.17 1.90 -9.36
C THR A 139 4.60 2.35 -10.70
N VAL A 140 3.55 3.16 -10.65
CA VAL A 140 2.95 3.82 -11.82
C VAL A 140 3.07 5.31 -11.61
N ALA A 141 3.68 6.00 -12.55
CA ALA A 141 3.82 7.45 -12.57
C ALA A 141 2.93 8.08 -13.62
N GLY A 142 2.51 9.31 -13.39
CA GLY A 142 1.68 10.06 -14.31
C GLY A 142 1.63 11.53 -13.96
N SER A 143 0.74 12.27 -14.63
CA SER A 143 0.51 13.68 -14.36
C SER A 143 -0.70 13.89 -13.44
N THR A 144 -0.50 14.62 -12.34
CA THR A 144 -1.59 15.02 -11.44
C THR A 144 -2.52 16.06 -12.08
N ALA A 145 -2.08 16.72 -13.17
CA ALA A 145 -2.90 17.66 -13.93
C ALA A 145 -3.82 16.97 -14.96
N ALA A 146 -3.61 15.69 -15.25
CA ALA A 146 -4.45 14.93 -16.17
C ALA A 146 -5.82 14.63 -15.54
N LEU A 147 -6.86 14.54 -16.40
CA LEU A 147 -8.16 14.08 -15.93
C LEU A 147 -8.05 12.62 -15.47
N ALA A 148 -8.75 12.29 -14.39
CA ALA A 148 -8.73 10.93 -13.85
C ALA A 148 -9.07 9.89 -14.92
N GLY A 149 -8.21 8.90 -15.09
CA GLY A 149 -8.39 7.81 -16.06
C GLY A 149 -8.03 8.13 -17.51
N THR A 150 -7.42 9.29 -17.80
CA THR A 150 -7.01 9.67 -19.17
C THR A 150 -5.50 9.58 -19.42
N ASP A 151 -4.69 9.60 -18.37
CA ASP A 151 -3.24 9.44 -18.46
C ASP A 151 -2.85 8.02 -18.06
N ALA A 152 -2.31 7.25 -19.00
CA ALA A 152 -1.81 5.92 -18.71
C ALA A 152 -0.47 5.96 -17.99
N GLY A 153 0.32 7.01 -18.20
CA GLY A 153 1.61 7.20 -17.58
C GLY A 153 2.64 6.13 -17.92
N SER A 154 3.56 5.90 -17.00
CA SER A 154 4.56 4.84 -17.11
C SER A 154 4.56 3.95 -15.88
N ALA A 155 4.83 2.65 -16.07
CA ALA A 155 4.98 1.71 -14.97
C ALA A 155 6.39 1.14 -14.89
N LYS A 156 6.77 0.73 -13.70
CA LYS A 156 8.04 0.06 -13.43
C LYS A 156 7.85 -1.08 -12.45
N VAL A 157 8.51 -2.20 -12.73
CA VAL A 157 8.58 -3.35 -11.82
C VAL A 157 10.04 -3.60 -11.45
N SER A 158 10.35 -3.49 -10.17
CA SER A 158 11.69 -3.69 -9.62
C SER A 158 11.67 -4.79 -8.57
N ALA A 159 12.73 -5.59 -8.48
CA ALA A 159 12.88 -6.51 -7.36
C ALA A 159 12.87 -5.74 -6.03
N PHE A 160 12.21 -6.27 -5.02
CA PHE A 160 12.16 -5.64 -3.70
C PHE A 160 13.56 -5.47 -3.09
N THR A 161 14.48 -6.38 -3.42
CA THR A 161 15.88 -6.35 -2.98
C THR A 161 16.70 -5.19 -3.53
N GLU A 162 16.26 -4.51 -4.60
CA GLU A 162 16.89 -3.30 -5.13
C GLU A 162 16.79 -2.10 -4.15
N PHE A 163 15.87 -2.17 -3.18
CA PHE A 163 15.65 -1.09 -2.22
C PHE A 163 16.37 -1.42 -0.91
N PRO A 164 17.38 -0.65 -0.49
CA PRO A 164 18.04 -0.88 0.79
C PRO A 164 17.09 -0.61 1.96
N ALA A 165 17.13 -1.47 2.99
CA ALA A 165 16.48 -1.16 4.25
C ALA A 165 17.18 0.04 4.91
N LYS A 166 16.41 0.92 5.55
CA LYS A 166 16.90 2.10 6.26
C LYS A 166 16.23 2.23 7.62
N GLY A 167 16.74 3.14 8.43
CA GLY A 167 16.08 3.44 9.71
C GLY A 167 14.70 4.09 9.50
N ARG A 168 13.75 3.75 10.36
CA ARG A 168 12.45 4.39 10.46
C ARG A 168 12.59 5.91 10.59
N ALA A 169 11.60 6.67 10.14
CA ALA A 169 11.56 8.14 10.15
C ALA A 169 12.62 8.83 9.27
N THR A 170 13.18 8.12 8.27
CA THR A 170 14.03 8.71 7.22
C THR A 170 13.22 8.93 5.94
N GLY A 171 13.77 9.65 4.95
CA GLY A 171 13.12 9.96 3.67
C GLY A 171 13.15 8.83 2.63
N GLY A 172 13.71 7.65 2.96
CA GLY A 172 13.75 6.54 2.01
C GLY A 172 14.78 6.66 0.91
N VAL A 173 14.49 6.05 -0.24
CA VAL A 173 15.25 6.09 -1.48
C VAL A 173 14.31 6.26 -2.66
N ARG A 174 14.81 6.79 -3.78
CA ARG A 174 13.99 6.94 -4.98
C ARG A 174 13.50 5.59 -5.50
N ALA A 175 12.20 5.48 -5.74
CA ALA A 175 11.54 4.30 -6.26
C ALA A 175 11.37 4.33 -7.78
N GLN A 176 11.27 5.50 -8.39
CA GLN A 176 11.17 5.69 -9.84
C GLN A 176 11.68 7.08 -10.20
N ARG A 177 12.34 7.21 -11.34
CA ARG A 177 12.63 8.49 -11.95
C ARG A 177 11.45 8.84 -12.86
N LEU A 178 10.81 9.97 -12.59
CA LEU A 178 9.70 10.47 -13.39
C LEU A 178 10.16 10.90 -14.77
N LEU A 179 9.37 10.61 -15.79
CA LEU A 179 9.57 11.04 -17.16
C LEU A 179 9.07 12.47 -17.35
N ARG A 180 9.41 13.08 -18.50
CA ARG A 180 8.90 14.40 -18.85
C ARG A 180 7.38 14.35 -18.97
N GLY A 181 6.68 15.19 -18.21
CA GLY A 181 5.22 15.23 -18.14
C GLY A 181 4.63 14.45 -16.98
N GLU A 182 5.42 13.62 -16.29
CA GLU A 182 5.03 12.99 -15.04
C GLU A 182 5.48 13.86 -13.87
N ASP A 183 4.66 13.99 -12.85
CA ASP A 183 4.96 14.78 -11.64
C ASP A 183 4.78 14.00 -10.34
N ALA A 184 4.12 12.84 -10.38
CA ALA A 184 3.91 12.00 -9.20
C ALA A 184 3.77 10.52 -9.53
N LEU A 185 3.93 9.67 -8.50
CA LEU A 185 3.40 8.32 -8.55
C LEU A 185 1.89 8.37 -8.28
N THR A 186 1.11 7.78 -9.17
CA THR A 186 -0.35 7.69 -9.07
C THR A 186 -0.81 6.39 -8.43
N LEU A 187 0.04 5.34 -8.51
CA LEU A 187 -0.24 4.02 -7.93
C LEU A 187 1.08 3.35 -7.54
N ALA A 188 1.08 2.62 -6.43
CA ALA A 188 2.19 1.78 -6.02
C ALA A 188 1.70 0.52 -5.32
N TRP A 189 2.45 -0.56 -5.45
CA TRP A 189 2.14 -1.84 -4.85
C TRP A 189 3.41 -2.65 -4.55
N VAL A 190 3.36 -3.48 -3.51
CA VAL A 190 4.46 -4.37 -3.13
C VAL A 190 3.91 -5.76 -2.83
N GLY A 191 4.49 -6.77 -3.42
CA GLY A 191 4.13 -8.16 -3.20
C GLY A 191 4.72 -9.09 -4.26
N SER A 192 4.21 -10.31 -4.37
CA SER A 192 4.60 -11.30 -5.37
C SER A 192 3.50 -11.49 -6.42
N ASP A 193 3.89 -11.82 -7.65
CA ASP A 193 2.98 -12.11 -8.77
C ASP A 193 1.94 -10.98 -9.03
N PRO A 194 2.41 -9.74 -9.38
CA PRO A 194 1.53 -8.61 -9.55
C PRO A 194 0.55 -8.79 -10.72
N ARG A 195 -0.71 -8.45 -10.50
CA ARG A 195 -1.78 -8.41 -11.50
C ARG A 195 -2.39 -7.01 -11.53
N ALA A 196 -2.39 -6.40 -12.70
CA ALA A 196 -2.94 -5.06 -12.89
C ALA A 196 -4.25 -5.12 -13.66
N VAL A 197 -5.17 -4.20 -13.31
CA VAL A 197 -6.46 -4.06 -13.98
C VAL A 197 -6.74 -2.61 -14.34
N GLY A 198 -7.48 -2.43 -15.43
CA GLY A 198 -7.99 -1.14 -15.88
C GLY A 198 -9.34 -0.77 -15.29
N THR A 199 -9.86 0.41 -15.62
CA THR A 199 -11.16 0.92 -15.18
C THR A 199 -12.33 0.04 -15.62
N ASP A 200 -12.18 -0.69 -16.71
CA ASP A 200 -13.14 -1.64 -17.26
C ASP A 200 -13.04 -3.05 -16.64
N GLY A 201 -12.15 -3.23 -15.64
CA GLY A 201 -11.87 -4.52 -15.01
C GLY A 201 -11.02 -5.46 -15.86
N SER A 202 -10.60 -5.08 -17.06
CA SER A 202 -9.73 -5.92 -17.88
C SER A 202 -8.30 -5.95 -17.36
N VAL A 203 -7.63 -7.07 -17.57
CA VAL A 203 -6.21 -7.25 -17.18
C VAL A 203 -5.34 -6.27 -18.00
N ARG A 204 -4.37 -5.68 -17.35
CA ARG A 204 -3.35 -4.81 -17.95
C ARG A 204 -1.98 -5.45 -17.83
N THR A 205 -1.20 -5.33 -18.89
CA THR A 205 0.18 -5.83 -18.90
C THR A 205 1.07 -4.85 -18.13
N LEU A 206 1.85 -5.38 -17.20
CA LEU A 206 2.91 -4.64 -16.52
C LEU A 206 4.24 -4.91 -17.24
N PRO A 207 5.21 -4.01 -17.14
CA PRO A 207 6.58 -4.27 -17.59
C PRO A 207 7.17 -5.51 -16.91
N GLU A 208 8.09 -6.17 -17.60
CA GLU A 208 8.85 -7.28 -17.01
C GLU A 208 9.64 -6.83 -15.79
N PRO A 209 9.73 -7.66 -14.74
CA PRO A 209 10.54 -7.39 -13.56
C PRO A 209 12.03 -7.26 -13.91
N GLY A 210 12.76 -6.42 -13.16
CA GLY A 210 14.22 -6.30 -13.27
C GLY A 210 14.73 -4.88 -13.48
N ALA A 211 13.83 -3.90 -13.51
CA ALA A 211 14.25 -2.50 -13.55
C ALA A 211 14.97 -2.10 -12.24
N LYS A 212 16.06 -1.36 -12.35
CA LYS A 212 16.72 -0.78 -11.18
C LYS A 212 15.82 0.23 -10.48
N ARG A 213 15.96 0.36 -9.14
CA ARG A 213 15.10 1.21 -8.31
C ARG A 213 14.98 2.67 -8.82
N ASP A 214 16.07 3.24 -9.35
CA ASP A 214 16.14 4.64 -9.81
C ASP A 214 15.94 4.81 -11.33
N ALA A 215 15.61 3.74 -12.05
CA ALA A 215 15.25 3.81 -13.46
C ALA A 215 13.88 4.48 -13.65
N SER A 216 13.63 4.97 -14.86
CA SER A 216 12.30 5.42 -15.29
C SER A 216 11.37 4.23 -15.56
N GLY A 217 10.07 4.49 -15.54
CA GLY A 217 9.06 3.54 -16.03
C GLY A 217 9.08 3.36 -17.53
N GLN A 218 8.36 2.33 -17.99
CA GLN A 218 8.04 2.11 -19.40
C GLN A 218 6.61 2.64 -19.63
N PRO A 219 6.34 3.34 -20.75
CA PRO A 219 5.00 3.82 -21.08
C PRO A 219 3.98 2.67 -21.03
N LEU A 220 2.82 2.94 -20.48
CA LEU A 220 1.69 2.03 -20.47
C LEU A 220 0.78 2.31 -21.68
N ASP A 221 0.23 1.25 -22.26
CA ASP A 221 -0.73 1.36 -23.38
C ASP A 221 -2.13 1.79 -22.90
N ALA A 222 -2.43 1.56 -21.62
CA ALA A 222 -3.72 1.90 -21.02
C ALA A 222 -3.60 2.12 -19.50
N VAL A 223 -4.56 2.84 -18.96
CA VAL A 223 -4.62 3.18 -17.52
C VAL A 223 -4.72 1.93 -16.65
N VAL A 224 -3.88 1.89 -15.62
CA VAL A 224 -3.93 0.92 -14.52
C VAL A 224 -4.56 1.59 -13.31
N VAL A 225 -5.62 0.99 -12.75
CA VAL A 225 -6.34 1.55 -11.59
C VAL A 225 -6.17 0.74 -10.31
N ALA A 226 -5.78 -0.53 -10.43
CA ALA A 226 -5.49 -1.36 -9.26
C ALA A 226 -4.44 -2.42 -9.59
N ILE A 227 -3.66 -2.77 -8.57
CA ILE A 227 -2.68 -3.85 -8.61
C ILE A 227 -2.90 -4.72 -7.39
N GLY A 228 -2.89 -6.03 -7.59
CA GLY A 228 -3.02 -7.03 -6.55
C GLY A 228 -2.20 -8.27 -6.87
N THR A 229 -2.27 -9.27 -6.01
CA THR A 229 -1.70 -10.60 -6.28
C THR A 229 -2.79 -11.53 -6.81
N ALA A 230 -2.41 -12.51 -7.62
CA ALA A 230 -3.33 -13.56 -8.03
C ALA A 230 -3.79 -14.38 -6.81
N ILE A 231 -5.09 -14.58 -6.67
CA ILE A 231 -5.63 -15.53 -5.69
C ILE A 231 -5.38 -16.93 -6.26
N ARG A 232 -4.61 -17.72 -5.54
CA ARG A 232 -4.35 -19.14 -5.85
C ARG A 232 -5.34 -20.01 -5.12
#